data_84b07de9898fb31344fade3c7b643db7
#
_entry.id   84b07de9898fb31344fade3c7b643db7
#
_cell.length_a   1.000
_cell.length_b   1.000
_cell.length_c   1.000
_cell.angle_alpha   90.00
_cell.angle_beta   90.00
_cell.angle_gamma   90.00
#
_symmetry.space_group_name_H-M   'P 1'
#
loop_
_entity.id
_entity.type
_entity.pdbx_description
1 polymer ?
#
loop_
_entity_poly.entity_id
_entity_poly.type
_entity_poly.pdbx_seq_one_letter_code
_entity_poly.pdbx_strand_id
1 'polypeptide(L)'
;MLVPLYDTVHDRLDVGRNTRLLALDCGSGLALLLAAARGAAVTGYDQDPDRLRLAADRMAAPQRLGTLPRGALTTDTEACLRTGAPAPADLRAGGYGVVTALDPATPAEVLRPALSAVAASARPGSAVVLAGWGPPERCSAARVLKVAARLAEPRGQAVPPPRLSGRDDLEDLARGAGLRPDGSGRVSCPFGYQDQASAVRGLLSTGLFDPAVAATDQQQVEKEIAEALHPYRRPDGTVRMENVFRYLIARV
;
A
#
# COMPACT_ATOMS: atom_id res chain seq x y z
N MET A 1 -0.82 -9.60 2.79
CA MET A 1 -0.52 -9.75 1.35
C MET A 1 0.69 -8.92 0.93
N LEU A 2 0.86 -7.67 1.37
CA LEU A 2 2.03 -6.83 1.04
C LEU A 2 3.19 -6.89 2.05
N VAL A 3 3.13 -7.77 3.05
CA VAL A 3 4.20 -7.91 4.06
C VAL A 3 5.58 -8.11 3.44
N PRO A 4 5.79 -8.95 2.40
CA PRO A 4 7.11 -9.09 1.78
C PRO A 4 7.64 -7.78 1.18
N LEU A 5 6.76 -6.91 0.64
CA LEU A 5 7.14 -5.59 0.13
C LEU A 5 7.59 -4.68 1.29
N TYR A 6 6.81 -4.63 2.37
CA TYR A 6 7.11 -3.80 3.54
C TYR A 6 8.42 -4.22 4.21
N ASP A 7 8.63 -5.52 4.43
CA ASP A 7 9.86 -6.05 5.00
C ASP A 7 11.06 -5.74 4.12
N THR A 8 10.95 -5.97 2.80
CA THR A 8 12.03 -5.64 1.85
C THR A 8 12.41 -4.15 1.89
N VAL A 9 11.43 -3.24 1.95
CA VAL A 9 11.67 -1.80 2.04
C VAL A 9 12.33 -1.45 3.37
N HIS A 10 11.82 -1.99 4.48
CA HIS A 10 12.37 -1.74 5.80
C HIS A 10 13.81 -2.26 5.95
N ASP A 11 14.09 -3.45 5.42
CA ASP A 11 15.44 -4.02 5.41
C ASP A 11 16.40 -3.17 4.56
N ARG A 12 15.94 -2.74 3.38
CA ARG A 12 16.76 -1.94 2.45
C ARG A 12 17.17 -0.59 3.01
N LEU A 13 16.36 -0.03 3.90
CA LEU A 13 16.59 1.27 4.54
C LEU A 13 17.07 1.15 5.99
N ASP A 14 17.37 -0.07 6.46
CA ASP A 14 17.79 -0.33 7.84
C ASP A 14 16.86 0.33 8.87
N VAL A 15 15.53 0.15 8.66
CA VAL A 15 14.51 0.71 9.54
C VAL A 15 14.60 0.09 10.92
N GLY A 16 14.85 0.89 11.94
CA GLY A 16 15.04 0.46 13.32
C GLY A 16 14.92 1.60 14.33
N ARG A 17 15.47 1.43 15.53
CA ARG A 17 15.30 2.33 16.70
C ARG A 17 15.68 3.79 16.46
N ASN A 18 16.57 4.05 15.52
CA ASN A 18 17.02 5.41 15.18
C ASN A 18 16.22 6.02 14.00
N THR A 19 15.21 5.30 13.50
CA THR A 19 14.40 5.74 12.37
C THR A 19 13.17 6.49 12.83
N ARG A 20 12.97 7.70 12.31
CA ARG A 20 11.69 8.41 12.34
C ARG A 20 11.05 8.26 10.98
N LEU A 21 9.97 7.49 10.92
CA LEU A 21 9.27 7.13 9.68
C LEU A 21 7.93 7.84 9.57
N LEU A 22 7.69 8.47 8.43
CA LEU A 22 6.41 9.03 8.03
C LEU A 22 5.78 8.16 6.95
N ALA A 23 4.54 7.73 7.13
CA ALA A 23 3.76 7.11 6.06
C ALA A 23 2.67 8.05 5.55
N LEU A 24 2.70 8.28 4.24
CA LEU A 24 1.65 8.96 3.48
C LEU A 24 0.65 7.90 3.00
N ASP A 25 -0.64 8.17 3.15
CA ASP A 25 -1.72 7.23 2.83
C ASP A 25 -1.45 5.85 3.47
N CYS A 26 -1.34 5.88 4.81
CA CYS A 26 -0.86 4.73 5.59
C CYS A 26 -1.87 3.58 5.66
N GLY A 27 -3.09 3.79 5.17
CA GLY A 27 -4.16 2.82 5.16
C GLY A 27 -4.45 2.28 6.56
N SER A 28 -4.65 0.99 6.64
CA SER A 28 -4.91 0.30 7.91
C SER A 28 -3.64 0.05 8.76
N GLY A 29 -2.52 0.73 8.49
CA GLY A 29 -1.35 0.82 9.35
C GLY A 29 -0.43 -0.41 9.41
N LEU A 30 -0.57 -1.40 8.52
CA LEU A 30 0.24 -2.63 8.62
C LEU A 30 1.73 -2.36 8.39
N ALA A 31 2.08 -1.52 7.41
CA ALA A 31 3.48 -1.14 7.16
C ALA A 31 4.08 -0.37 8.36
N LEU A 32 3.29 0.53 8.98
CA LEU A 32 3.69 1.23 10.19
C LEU A 32 3.91 0.29 11.36
N LEU A 33 3.01 -0.67 11.57
CA LEU A 33 3.13 -1.68 12.62
C LEU A 33 4.44 -2.48 12.48
N LEU A 34 4.79 -2.90 11.27
CA LEU A 34 6.02 -3.63 11.00
C LEU A 34 7.27 -2.76 11.23
N ALA A 35 7.23 -1.47 10.89
CA ALA A 35 8.31 -0.53 11.21
C ALA A 35 8.43 -0.28 12.71
N ALA A 36 7.32 -0.10 13.41
CA ALA A 36 7.26 0.07 14.86
C ALA A 36 7.79 -1.17 15.59
N ALA A 37 7.50 -2.37 15.10
CA ALA A 37 8.04 -3.63 15.65
C ALA A 37 9.56 -3.74 15.53
N ARG A 38 10.17 -3.00 14.61
CA ARG A 38 11.63 -2.84 14.48
C ARG A 38 12.20 -1.76 15.38
N GLY A 39 11.34 -1.06 16.12
CA GLY A 39 11.69 0.01 17.07
C GLY A 39 11.66 1.43 16.48
N ALA A 40 11.19 1.62 15.23
CA ALA A 40 11.10 2.93 14.63
C ALA A 40 9.99 3.78 15.28
N ALA A 41 10.22 5.08 15.44
CA ALA A 41 9.18 6.05 15.74
C ALA A 41 8.38 6.31 14.46
N VAL A 42 7.06 6.09 14.48
CA VAL A 42 6.22 6.10 13.29
C VAL A 42 5.12 7.14 13.36
N THR A 43 4.92 7.83 12.24
CA THR A 43 3.78 8.75 12.05
C THR A 43 3.06 8.35 10.77
N GLY A 44 1.74 8.20 10.83
CA GLY A 44 0.90 7.87 9.68
C GLY A 44 -0.11 8.95 9.38
N TYR A 45 -0.28 9.26 8.11
CA TYR A 45 -1.34 10.12 7.59
C TYR A 45 -2.22 9.33 6.63
N ASP A 46 -3.53 9.52 6.74
CA ASP A 46 -4.52 8.98 5.80
C ASP A 46 -5.74 9.91 5.74
N GLN A 47 -6.40 9.94 4.59
CA GLN A 47 -7.63 10.75 4.40
C GLN A 47 -8.86 10.08 5.05
N ASP A 48 -8.83 8.76 5.19
CA ASP A 48 -9.93 7.94 5.67
C ASP A 48 -9.83 7.71 7.18
N PRO A 49 -10.74 8.30 8.01
CA PRO A 49 -10.72 8.12 9.46
C PRO A 49 -11.02 6.67 9.88
N ASP A 50 -11.72 5.88 9.08
CA ASP A 50 -12.00 4.48 9.39
C ASP A 50 -10.76 3.61 9.21
N ARG A 51 -9.96 3.88 8.18
CA ARG A 51 -8.64 3.26 8.00
C ARG A 51 -7.71 3.60 9.16
N LEU A 52 -7.69 4.86 9.61
CA LEU A 52 -6.88 5.29 10.76
C LEU A 52 -7.33 4.63 12.06
N ARG A 53 -8.63 4.42 12.26
CA ARG A 53 -9.14 3.67 13.42
C ARG A 53 -8.64 2.23 13.40
N LEU A 54 -8.70 1.55 12.23
CA LEU A 54 -8.12 0.21 12.08
C LEU A 54 -6.61 0.19 12.33
N ALA A 55 -5.89 1.23 11.91
CA ALA A 55 -4.47 1.36 12.19
C ALA A 55 -4.20 1.51 13.68
N ALA A 56 -4.98 2.34 14.39
CA ALA A 56 -4.90 2.51 15.85
C ALA A 56 -5.17 1.21 16.60
N ASP A 57 -6.23 0.49 16.22
CA ASP A 57 -6.58 -0.81 16.80
C ASP A 57 -5.47 -1.85 16.62
N ARG A 58 -4.83 -1.87 15.45
CA ARG A 58 -3.67 -2.74 15.18
C ARG A 58 -2.46 -2.38 16.02
N MET A 59 -2.18 -1.10 16.19
CA MET A 59 -1.07 -0.63 17.01
C MET A 59 -1.29 -0.92 18.49
N ALA A 60 -2.55 -0.83 18.98
CA ALA A 60 -2.91 -1.11 20.36
C ALA A 60 -2.91 -2.62 20.69
N ALA A 61 -3.16 -3.50 19.72
CA ALA A 61 -3.28 -4.94 19.95
C ALA A 61 -2.52 -5.78 18.89
N PRO A 62 -1.21 -5.61 18.74
CA PRO A 62 -0.42 -6.24 17.69
C PRO A 62 -0.43 -7.77 17.71
N GLN A 63 -0.63 -8.39 18.89
CA GLN A 63 -0.66 -9.84 19.07
C GLN A 63 -1.88 -10.51 18.41
N ARG A 64 -2.97 -9.77 18.15
CA ARG A 64 -4.18 -10.30 17.50
C ARG A 64 -3.98 -10.65 16.02
N LEU A 65 -2.95 -10.10 15.40
CA LEU A 65 -2.68 -10.30 13.96
C LEU A 65 -1.88 -11.57 13.64
N GLY A 66 -1.32 -12.27 14.63
CA GLY A 66 -0.48 -13.45 14.39
C GLY A 66 0.78 -13.20 13.54
N THR A 67 1.01 -11.95 13.14
CA THR A 67 2.11 -11.54 12.23
C THR A 67 3.37 -11.14 12.97
N LEU A 68 3.27 -10.87 14.28
CA LEU A 68 4.41 -10.40 15.08
C LEU A 68 4.71 -11.37 16.22
N PRO A 69 5.99 -11.59 16.56
CA PRO A 69 6.39 -12.31 17.78
C PRO A 69 5.82 -11.62 19.03
N ARG A 70 5.51 -12.40 20.06
CA ARG A 70 5.13 -11.84 21.37
C ARG A 70 6.25 -10.93 21.88
N GLY A 71 5.90 -9.69 22.25
CA GLY A 71 6.85 -8.68 22.75
C GLY A 71 7.54 -7.85 21.66
N ALA A 72 7.14 -7.96 20.40
CA ALA A 72 7.73 -7.17 19.30
C ALA A 72 7.48 -5.66 19.41
N LEU A 73 6.41 -5.24 20.06
CA LEU A 73 6.21 -3.82 20.41
C LEU A 73 6.57 -3.61 21.87
N THR A 74 7.50 -2.72 22.13
CA THR A 74 7.79 -2.21 23.46
C THR A 74 6.80 -1.08 23.79
N THR A 75 6.53 -0.87 25.07
CA THR A 75 5.68 0.23 25.57
C THR A 75 6.19 1.60 25.16
N ASP A 76 7.45 1.71 24.73
CA ASP A 76 8.11 2.97 24.37
C ASP A 76 8.05 3.29 22.87
N THR A 77 7.33 2.48 22.07
CA THR A 77 7.21 2.74 20.62
C THR A 77 6.28 3.93 20.37
N GLU A 78 6.86 5.05 19.92
CA GLU A 78 6.12 6.25 19.57
C GLU A 78 5.37 6.05 18.26
N ALA A 79 4.03 6.05 18.32
CA ALA A 79 3.16 5.97 17.16
C ALA A 79 2.16 7.13 17.15
N CYS A 80 2.11 7.85 16.04
CA CYS A 80 1.19 8.97 15.85
C CYS A 80 0.39 8.79 14.56
N LEU A 81 -0.93 8.84 14.64
CA LEU A 81 -1.84 8.74 13.48
C LEU A 81 -2.61 10.05 13.33
N ARG A 82 -2.69 10.57 12.10
CA ARG A 82 -3.32 11.86 11.80
C ARG A 82 -4.15 11.79 10.53
N THR A 83 -5.30 12.46 10.51
CA THR A 83 -6.15 12.59 9.32
C THR A 83 -5.59 13.65 8.38
N GLY A 84 -5.68 13.40 7.09
CA GLY A 84 -5.29 14.33 6.05
C GLY A 84 -3.87 14.13 5.53
N ALA A 85 -3.21 15.23 5.18
CA ALA A 85 -1.83 15.24 4.69
C ALA A 85 -0.93 16.03 5.67
N PRO A 86 0.37 15.72 5.76
CA PRO A 86 1.29 16.45 6.63
C PRO A 86 1.45 17.89 6.18
N ALA A 87 1.33 18.82 7.12
CA ALA A 87 1.66 20.22 6.87
C ALA A 87 3.20 20.41 6.76
N PRO A 88 3.67 21.44 6.02
CA PRO A 88 5.11 21.74 5.93
C PRO A 88 5.79 21.93 7.29
N ALA A 89 5.07 22.45 8.27
CA ALA A 89 5.55 22.60 9.65
C ALA A 89 5.79 21.24 10.32
N ASP A 90 4.86 20.29 10.15
CA ASP A 90 4.98 18.93 10.69
C ASP A 90 6.18 18.18 10.06
N LEU A 91 6.37 18.35 8.75
CA LEU A 91 7.48 17.74 8.03
C LEU A 91 8.85 18.24 8.56
N ARG A 92 8.97 19.54 8.79
CA ARG A 92 10.20 20.14 9.35
C ARG A 92 10.42 19.73 10.81
N ALA A 93 9.38 19.79 11.63
CA ALA A 93 9.47 19.46 13.05
C ALA A 93 9.66 17.95 13.29
N GLY A 94 9.10 17.12 12.42
CA GLY A 94 9.12 15.66 12.57
C GLY A 94 10.49 15.02 12.42
N GLY A 95 11.42 15.65 11.70
CA GLY A 95 12.79 15.14 11.51
C GLY A 95 12.82 13.75 10.87
N TYR A 96 11.89 13.45 9.97
CA TYR A 96 11.75 12.14 9.34
C TYR A 96 12.94 11.82 8.44
N GLY A 97 13.61 10.70 8.72
CA GLY A 97 14.67 10.15 7.87
C GLY A 97 14.13 9.27 6.74
N VAL A 98 12.93 8.74 6.94
CA VAL A 98 12.23 7.87 5.97
C VAL A 98 10.80 8.34 5.80
N VAL A 99 10.37 8.53 4.55
CA VAL A 99 8.98 8.79 4.18
C VAL A 99 8.52 7.67 3.24
N THR A 100 7.33 7.13 3.46
CA THR A 100 6.80 6.02 2.66
C THR A 100 5.42 6.34 2.11
N ALA A 101 5.15 5.92 0.86
CA ALA A 101 3.83 5.84 0.24
C ALA A 101 3.73 4.44 -0.40
N LEU A 102 3.27 3.47 0.39
CA LEU A 102 3.36 2.05 0.06
C LEU A 102 2.01 1.41 -0.32
N ASP A 103 0.92 2.18 -0.38
CA ASP A 103 -0.34 1.69 -0.93
C ASP A 103 -0.33 1.79 -2.46
N PRO A 104 -0.24 0.67 -3.20
CA PRO A 104 -0.19 0.68 -4.66
C PRO A 104 -1.52 1.05 -5.31
N ALA A 105 -2.58 1.21 -4.52
CA ALA A 105 -3.90 1.65 -4.99
C ALA A 105 -4.06 3.17 -5.00
N THR A 106 -3.19 3.90 -4.29
CA THR A 106 -3.27 5.37 -4.20
C THR A 106 -2.94 6.02 -5.55
N PRO A 107 -3.81 6.92 -6.05
CA PRO A 107 -3.54 7.62 -7.30
C PRO A 107 -2.35 8.56 -7.22
N ALA A 108 -1.60 8.70 -8.33
CA ALA A 108 -0.47 9.62 -8.41
C ALA A 108 -0.85 11.07 -8.13
N GLU A 109 -2.04 11.49 -8.57
CA GLU A 109 -2.59 12.83 -8.34
C GLU A 109 -2.87 13.13 -6.87
N VAL A 110 -3.18 12.11 -6.07
CA VAL A 110 -3.37 12.22 -4.61
C VAL A 110 -2.02 12.31 -3.91
N LEU A 111 -1.03 11.53 -4.33
CA LEU A 111 0.30 11.50 -3.72
C LEU A 111 1.14 12.74 -4.07
N ARG A 112 1.04 13.26 -5.29
CA ARG A 112 1.92 14.33 -5.80
C ARG A 112 1.99 15.56 -4.88
N PRO A 113 0.89 16.16 -4.39
CA PRO A 113 0.97 17.32 -3.50
C PRO A 113 1.73 17.03 -2.20
N ALA A 114 1.47 15.87 -1.58
CA ALA A 114 2.15 15.47 -0.35
C ALA A 114 3.65 15.20 -0.58
N LEU A 115 4.00 14.56 -1.70
CA LEU A 115 5.39 14.32 -2.08
C LEU A 115 6.14 15.62 -2.38
N SER A 116 5.50 16.59 -3.05
CA SER A 116 6.09 17.91 -3.29
C SER A 116 6.32 18.68 -1.98
N ALA A 117 5.39 18.58 -1.02
CA ALA A 117 5.57 19.15 0.30
C ALA A 117 6.73 18.48 1.06
N VAL A 118 6.88 17.17 0.93
CA VAL A 118 8.02 16.41 1.49
C VAL A 118 9.33 16.88 0.86
N ALA A 119 9.41 16.98 -0.48
CA ALA A 119 10.60 17.44 -1.18
C ALA A 119 11.04 18.86 -0.75
N ALA A 120 10.07 19.75 -0.48
CA ALA A 120 10.33 21.13 -0.08
C ALA A 120 10.63 21.31 1.41
N SER A 121 10.24 20.36 2.27
CA SER A 121 10.22 20.59 3.73
C SER A 121 10.90 19.52 4.55
N ALA A 122 11.13 18.32 4.03
CA ALA A 122 11.82 17.27 4.74
C ALA A 122 13.33 17.52 4.78
N ARG A 123 14.01 16.80 5.65
CA ARG A 123 15.46 16.90 5.82
C ARG A 123 16.18 16.48 4.53
N PRO A 124 17.16 17.26 4.03
CA PRO A 124 17.98 16.85 2.89
C PRO A 124 18.59 15.45 3.09
N GLY A 125 18.53 14.62 2.06
CA GLY A 125 18.99 13.23 2.10
C GLY A 125 18.00 12.23 2.67
N SER A 126 16.85 12.66 3.19
CA SER A 126 15.79 11.74 3.62
C SER A 126 15.36 10.81 2.48
N ALA A 127 15.15 9.54 2.81
CA ALA A 127 14.64 8.56 1.85
C ALA A 127 13.13 8.69 1.69
N VAL A 128 12.67 8.72 0.45
CA VAL A 128 11.24 8.66 0.11
C VAL A 128 10.99 7.40 -0.69
N VAL A 129 10.09 6.53 -0.23
CA VAL A 129 9.79 5.25 -0.88
C VAL A 129 8.38 5.26 -1.43
N LEU A 130 8.28 4.98 -2.71
CA LEU A 130 7.02 4.81 -3.42
C LEU A 130 6.84 3.33 -3.78
N ALA A 131 5.61 2.83 -3.73
CA ALA A 131 5.27 1.51 -4.24
C ALA A 131 4.20 1.58 -5.32
N GLY A 132 4.25 0.62 -6.24
CA GLY A 132 3.28 0.47 -7.31
C GLY A 132 3.16 -0.99 -7.73
N TRP A 133 2.19 -1.26 -8.58
CA TRP A 133 2.05 -2.58 -9.20
C TRP A 133 3.25 -2.88 -10.09
N GLY A 134 3.63 -4.14 -10.18
CA GLY A 134 4.53 -4.63 -11.21
C GLY A 134 3.84 -4.71 -12.56
N PRO A 135 4.56 -5.18 -13.60
CA PRO A 135 3.99 -5.34 -14.93
C PRO A 135 2.72 -6.19 -14.89
N PRO A 136 1.64 -5.79 -15.59
CA PRO A 136 0.34 -6.49 -15.51
C PRO A 136 0.42 -7.98 -15.85
N GLU A 137 1.34 -8.38 -16.72
CA GLU A 137 1.57 -9.77 -17.11
C GLU A 137 2.17 -10.62 -15.97
N ARG A 138 2.74 -9.97 -14.94
CA ARG A 138 3.30 -10.60 -13.74
C ARG A 138 2.40 -10.44 -12.50
N CYS A 139 1.20 -9.92 -12.69
CA CYS A 139 0.22 -9.67 -11.63
C CYS A 139 -1.09 -10.40 -11.94
N SER A 140 -1.28 -11.57 -11.35
CA SER A 140 -2.54 -12.32 -11.49
C SER A 140 -3.76 -11.50 -11.06
N ALA A 141 -3.63 -10.71 -9.99
CA ALA A 141 -4.69 -9.83 -9.52
C ALA A 141 -5.09 -8.76 -10.55
N ALA A 142 -4.21 -8.37 -11.48
CA ALA A 142 -4.54 -7.41 -12.53
C ALA A 142 -5.71 -7.88 -13.42
N ARG A 143 -5.84 -9.20 -13.62
CA ARG A 143 -6.98 -9.77 -14.37
C ARG A 143 -8.30 -9.63 -13.60
N VAL A 144 -8.25 -9.83 -12.30
CA VAL A 144 -9.42 -9.70 -11.41
C VAL A 144 -9.82 -8.23 -11.28
N LEU A 145 -8.85 -7.32 -11.16
CA LEU A 145 -9.11 -5.87 -11.12
C LEU A 145 -9.72 -5.33 -12.43
N LYS A 146 -9.46 -5.97 -13.58
CA LYS A 146 -10.15 -5.63 -14.84
C LYS A 146 -11.65 -5.87 -14.78
N VAL A 147 -12.11 -6.79 -13.94
CA VAL A 147 -13.56 -7.00 -13.69
C VAL A 147 -14.16 -5.74 -13.08
N ALA A 148 -13.53 -5.19 -12.04
CA ALA A 148 -14.00 -3.97 -11.39
C ALA A 148 -14.14 -2.82 -12.39
N ALA A 149 -13.09 -2.57 -13.18
CA ALA A 149 -13.09 -1.51 -14.17
C ALA A 149 -14.15 -1.73 -15.26
N ARG A 150 -14.26 -2.97 -15.78
CA ARG A 150 -15.27 -3.31 -16.82
C ARG A 150 -16.71 -3.11 -16.35
N LEU A 151 -16.99 -3.40 -15.09
CA LEU A 151 -18.35 -3.25 -14.53
C LEU A 151 -18.65 -1.80 -14.13
N ALA A 152 -17.65 -1.02 -13.75
CA ALA A 152 -17.81 0.38 -13.38
C ALA A 152 -17.91 1.31 -14.60
N GLU A 153 -17.34 0.93 -15.75
CA GLU A 153 -17.28 1.76 -16.96
C GLU A 153 -18.51 1.57 -17.86
N PRO A 154 -18.97 2.62 -18.56
CA PRO A 154 -19.95 2.48 -19.63
C PRO A 154 -19.44 1.54 -20.74
N ARG A 155 -20.33 0.73 -21.30
CA ARG A 155 -19.96 -0.24 -22.35
C ARG A 155 -19.20 0.41 -23.50
N GLY A 156 -18.00 -0.10 -23.79
CA GLY A 156 -17.18 0.31 -24.94
C GLY A 156 -15.97 1.18 -24.60
N GLN A 157 -15.74 1.53 -23.36
CA GLN A 157 -14.50 2.21 -22.95
C GLN A 157 -13.37 1.21 -22.63
N ALA A 158 -12.13 1.61 -22.95
CA ALA A 158 -10.97 0.80 -22.61
C ALA A 158 -10.72 0.81 -21.09
N VAL A 159 -10.55 -0.38 -20.52
CA VAL A 159 -10.23 -0.54 -19.09
C VAL A 159 -8.81 0.00 -18.84
N PRO A 160 -8.64 1.02 -17.98
CA PRO A 160 -7.31 1.54 -17.67
C PRO A 160 -6.45 0.47 -16.96
N PRO A 161 -5.13 0.50 -17.16
CA PRO A 161 -4.22 -0.38 -16.42
C PRO A 161 -4.27 -0.06 -14.92
N PRO A 162 -3.81 -1.00 -14.06
CA PRO A 162 -3.62 -0.71 -12.64
C PRO A 162 -2.77 0.55 -12.46
N ARG A 163 -3.14 1.40 -11.51
CA ARG A 163 -2.44 2.66 -11.24
C ARG A 163 -0.98 2.39 -10.86
N LEU A 164 -0.07 3.27 -11.29
CA LEU A 164 1.38 3.15 -11.05
C LEU A 164 1.97 1.79 -11.44
N SER A 165 1.52 1.22 -12.56
CA SER A 165 2.00 -0.06 -13.10
C SER A 165 2.90 0.08 -14.33
N GLY A 166 2.99 1.26 -14.90
CA GLY A 166 3.87 1.56 -16.01
C GLY A 166 5.35 1.49 -15.61
N ARG A 167 6.21 1.34 -16.61
CA ARG A 167 7.65 1.12 -16.40
C ARG A 167 8.31 2.23 -15.58
N ASP A 168 7.96 3.47 -15.87
CA ASP A 168 8.61 4.66 -15.32
C ASP A 168 7.66 5.50 -14.42
N ASP A 169 6.44 5.01 -14.14
CA ASP A 169 5.41 5.76 -13.40
C ASP A 169 5.89 6.26 -12.03
N LEU A 170 6.64 5.43 -11.29
CA LEU A 170 7.15 5.79 -9.97
C LEU A 170 8.27 6.83 -10.08
N GLU A 171 9.15 6.68 -11.05
CA GLU A 171 10.24 7.59 -11.34
C GLU A 171 9.71 8.96 -11.80
N ASP A 172 8.69 8.96 -12.66
CA ASP A 172 8.06 10.20 -13.14
C ASP A 172 7.28 10.92 -12.04
N LEU A 173 6.59 10.15 -11.17
CA LEU A 173 5.95 10.71 -9.99
C LEU A 173 6.97 11.35 -9.04
N ALA A 174 8.09 10.67 -8.77
CA ALA A 174 9.15 11.17 -7.89
C ALA A 174 9.79 12.43 -8.47
N ARG A 175 10.22 12.41 -9.74
CA ARG A 175 10.82 13.59 -10.42
C ARG A 175 9.85 14.74 -10.49
N GLY A 176 8.58 14.48 -10.83
CA GLY A 176 7.53 15.51 -10.88
C GLY A 176 7.20 16.14 -9.52
N ALA A 177 7.55 15.48 -8.42
CA ALA A 177 7.46 16.02 -7.06
C ALA A 177 8.75 16.70 -6.57
N GLY A 178 9.83 16.74 -7.38
CA GLY A 178 11.10 17.32 -7.01
C GLY A 178 12.05 16.38 -6.26
N LEU A 179 11.76 15.07 -6.28
CA LEU A 179 12.60 14.05 -5.65
C LEU A 179 13.57 13.43 -6.66
N ARG A 180 14.73 12.96 -6.18
CA ARG A 180 15.75 12.30 -6.98
C ARG A 180 15.66 10.78 -6.83
N PRO A 181 15.32 10.02 -7.89
CA PRO A 181 15.42 8.55 -7.88
C PRO A 181 16.84 8.09 -7.49
N ASP A 182 16.92 7.14 -6.54
CA ASP A 182 18.19 6.63 -6.00
C ASP A 182 18.33 5.11 -6.16
N GLY A 183 17.23 4.38 -6.11
CA GLY A 183 17.21 2.94 -6.32
C GLY A 183 15.81 2.38 -6.47
N SER A 184 15.69 1.19 -7.02
CA SER A 184 14.39 0.52 -7.17
C SER A 184 14.53 -0.99 -7.02
N GLY A 185 13.39 -1.66 -6.86
CA GLY A 185 13.35 -3.10 -6.81
C GLY A 185 11.95 -3.67 -7.11
N ARG A 186 11.90 -5.01 -7.17
CA ARG A 186 10.66 -5.76 -7.35
C ARG A 186 10.56 -6.82 -6.27
N VAL A 187 9.35 -7.02 -5.77
CA VAL A 187 9.07 -8.00 -4.70
C VAL A 187 7.89 -8.86 -5.11
N SER A 188 8.03 -10.17 -4.95
CA SER A 188 6.92 -11.10 -5.12
C SER A 188 6.03 -11.05 -3.87
N CYS A 189 4.75 -10.73 -4.08
CA CYS A 189 3.74 -10.68 -3.02
C CYS A 189 2.53 -11.53 -3.46
N PRO A 190 2.59 -12.84 -3.31
CA PRO A 190 1.46 -13.70 -3.67
C PRO A 190 0.28 -13.46 -2.72
N PHE A 191 -0.93 -13.40 -3.29
CA PHE A 191 -2.16 -13.32 -2.53
C PHE A 191 -2.73 -14.73 -2.36
N GLY A 192 -2.79 -15.21 -1.12
CA GLY A 192 -3.30 -16.52 -0.76
C GLY A 192 -4.57 -16.42 0.08
N TYR A 193 -5.54 -17.27 -0.23
CA TYR A 193 -6.80 -17.39 0.50
C TYR A 193 -7.14 -18.86 0.69
N GLN A 194 -7.80 -19.17 1.81
CA GLN A 194 -8.16 -20.54 2.17
C GLN A 194 -9.18 -21.17 1.18
N ASP A 195 -10.05 -20.34 0.61
CA ASP A 195 -11.09 -20.73 -0.33
C ASP A 195 -11.50 -19.54 -1.21
N GLN A 196 -12.36 -19.83 -2.21
CA GLN A 196 -12.86 -18.83 -3.15
C GLN A 196 -13.73 -17.76 -2.47
N ALA A 197 -14.57 -18.15 -1.51
CA ALA A 197 -15.41 -17.19 -0.81
C ALA A 197 -14.59 -16.19 0.01
N SER A 198 -13.53 -16.66 0.69
CA SER A 198 -12.57 -15.81 1.38
C SER A 198 -11.79 -14.89 0.43
N ALA A 199 -11.48 -15.38 -0.79
CA ALA A 199 -10.84 -14.56 -1.81
C ALA A 199 -11.76 -13.43 -2.30
N VAL A 200 -13.03 -13.73 -2.59
CA VAL A 200 -14.02 -12.73 -2.99
C VAL A 200 -14.19 -11.66 -1.91
N ARG A 201 -14.43 -12.08 -0.66
CA ARG A 201 -14.56 -11.13 0.47
C ARG A 201 -13.30 -10.27 0.65
N GLY A 202 -12.12 -10.90 0.57
CA GLY A 202 -10.85 -10.19 0.72
C GLY A 202 -10.60 -9.18 -0.40
N LEU A 203 -11.02 -9.46 -1.62
CA LEU A 203 -10.92 -8.54 -2.74
C LEU A 203 -11.92 -7.38 -2.61
N LEU A 204 -13.17 -7.66 -2.27
CA LEU A 204 -14.18 -6.62 -2.02
C LEU A 204 -13.76 -5.67 -0.89
N SER A 205 -13.17 -6.20 0.20
CA SER A 205 -12.70 -5.38 1.34
C SER A 205 -11.59 -4.39 1.00
N THR A 206 -11.02 -4.44 -0.21
CA THR A 206 -10.01 -3.45 -0.65
C THR A 206 -10.62 -2.11 -1.07
N GLY A 207 -11.94 -2.01 -1.25
CA GLY A 207 -12.62 -0.84 -1.81
C GLY A 207 -12.42 -0.64 -3.32
N LEU A 208 -11.55 -1.43 -3.96
CA LEU A 208 -11.26 -1.30 -5.41
C LEU A 208 -12.46 -1.69 -6.30
N PHE A 209 -13.43 -2.37 -5.74
CA PHE A 209 -14.66 -2.81 -6.44
C PHE A 209 -15.88 -1.93 -6.12
N ASP A 210 -15.77 -0.95 -5.23
CA ASP A 210 -16.89 -0.09 -4.84
C ASP A 210 -17.55 0.63 -6.02
N PRO A 211 -16.80 1.16 -7.01
CA PRO A 211 -17.41 1.74 -8.20
C PRO A 211 -18.21 0.73 -9.03
N ALA A 212 -17.76 -0.53 -9.10
CA ALA A 212 -18.48 -1.59 -9.80
C ALA A 212 -19.75 -1.99 -9.06
N VAL A 213 -19.69 -2.07 -7.73
CA VAL A 213 -20.87 -2.35 -6.88
C VAL A 213 -21.90 -1.23 -7.01
N ALA A 214 -21.47 0.03 -7.05
CA ALA A 214 -22.35 1.18 -7.24
C ALA A 214 -22.99 1.22 -8.65
N ALA A 215 -22.28 0.76 -9.68
CA ALA A 215 -22.77 0.76 -11.07
C ALA A 215 -23.67 -0.44 -11.40
N THR A 216 -23.57 -1.52 -10.63
CA THR A 216 -24.35 -2.75 -10.82
C THR A 216 -25.03 -3.16 -9.52
N ASP A 217 -24.59 -4.25 -8.91
CA ASP A 217 -24.93 -4.68 -7.56
C ASP A 217 -23.82 -5.60 -7.01
N GLN A 218 -23.82 -5.80 -5.70
CA GLN A 218 -22.78 -6.60 -5.04
C GLN A 218 -22.79 -8.06 -5.53
N GLN A 219 -23.95 -8.67 -5.74
CA GLN A 219 -24.06 -10.09 -6.13
C GLN A 219 -23.46 -10.31 -7.53
N GLN A 220 -23.71 -9.39 -8.47
CA GLN A 220 -23.12 -9.46 -9.80
C GLN A 220 -21.59 -9.32 -9.73
N VAL A 221 -21.07 -8.38 -8.93
CA VAL A 221 -19.64 -8.19 -8.75
C VAL A 221 -18.99 -9.43 -8.12
N GLU A 222 -19.59 -10.01 -7.08
CA GLU A 222 -19.12 -11.25 -6.43
C GLU A 222 -19.02 -12.41 -7.43
N LYS A 223 -20.05 -12.59 -8.26
CA LYS A 223 -20.08 -13.62 -9.31
C LYS A 223 -18.94 -13.44 -10.31
N GLU A 224 -18.76 -12.24 -10.83
CA GLU A 224 -17.71 -11.94 -11.82
C GLU A 224 -16.30 -12.11 -11.22
N ILE A 225 -16.09 -11.70 -9.95
CA ILE A 225 -14.84 -11.95 -9.24
C ILE A 225 -14.62 -13.46 -9.09
N ALA A 226 -15.65 -14.23 -8.69
CA ALA A 226 -15.54 -15.66 -8.51
C ALA A 226 -15.17 -16.38 -9.83
N GLU A 227 -15.75 -15.96 -10.95
CA GLU A 227 -15.39 -16.46 -12.29
C GLU A 227 -13.93 -16.10 -12.66
N ALA A 228 -13.52 -14.85 -12.42
CA ALA A 228 -12.15 -14.40 -12.70
C ALA A 228 -11.10 -15.11 -11.83
N LEU A 229 -11.48 -15.61 -10.65
CA LEU A 229 -10.60 -16.36 -9.75
C LEU A 229 -10.44 -17.83 -10.17
N HIS A 230 -11.26 -18.36 -11.07
CA HIS A 230 -11.22 -19.77 -11.45
C HIS A 230 -9.82 -20.28 -11.86
N PRO A 231 -9.02 -19.56 -12.66
CA PRO A 231 -7.67 -20.01 -13.05
C PRO A 231 -6.66 -20.07 -11.90
N TYR A 232 -6.98 -19.46 -10.76
CA TYR A 232 -6.10 -19.35 -9.58
C TYR A 232 -6.48 -20.29 -8.45
N ARG A 233 -7.55 -21.10 -8.65
CA ARG A 233 -7.93 -22.14 -7.71
C ARG A 233 -6.99 -23.33 -7.82
N ARG A 234 -6.61 -23.85 -6.66
CA ARG A 234 -5.80 -25.06 -6.54
C ARG A 234 -6.67 -26.30 -6.27
N PRO A 235 -6.14 -27.51 -6.51
CA PRO A 235 -6.89 -28.74 -6.24
C PRO A 235 -7.32 -28.90 -4.77
N ASP A 236 -6.59 -28.29 -3.82
CA ASP A 236 -6.92 -28.25 -2.39
C ASP A 236 -8.02 -27.25 -2.02
N GLY A 237 -8.59 -26.56 -3.00
CA GLY A 237 -9.63 -25.53 -2.80
C GLY A 237 -9.11 -24.14 -2.49
N THR A 238 -7.82 -23.98 -2.21
CA THR A 238 -7.20 -22.66 -1.97
C THR A 238 -7.15 -21.82 -3.24
N VAL A 239 -7.08 -20.49 -3.08
CA VAL A 239 -6.86 -19.55 -4.19
C VAL A 239 -5.50 -18.90 -4.01
N ARG A 240 -4.69 -18.92 -5.07
CA ARG A 240 -3.38 -18.26 -5.06
C ARG A 240 -3.15 -17.47 -6.33
N MET A 241 -2.92 -16.18 -6.15
CA MET A 241 -2.56 -15.23 -7.23
C MET A 241 -1.12 -14.78 -7.04
N GLU A 242 -0.28 -15.03 -8.03
CA GLU A 242 1.09 -14.51 -8.03
C GLU A 242 1.07 -13.04 -8.46
N ASN A 243 1.70 -12.19 -7.67
CA ASN A 243 1.78 -10.76 -7.94
C ASN A 243 3.20 -10.26 -7.67
N VAL A 244 3.62 -9.30 -8.48
CA VAL A 244 4.88 -8.59 -8.31
C VAL A 244 4.57 -7.11 -8.07
N PHE A 245 5.19 -6.54 -7.05
CA PHE A 245 5.14 -5.11 -6.78
C PHE A 245 6.50 -4.49 -7.04
N ARG A 246 6.51 -3.22 -7.45
CA ARG A 246 7.70 -2.39 -7.56
C ARG A 246 7.79 -1.45 -6.38
N TYR A 247 9.01 -1.11 -6.00
CA TYR A 247 9.27 0.05 -5.17
C TYR A 247 10.37 0.90 -5.79
N LEU A 248 10.30 2.19 -5.52
CA LEU A 248 11.31 3.18 -5.85
C LEU A 248 11.77 3.85 -4.56
N ILE A 249 13.07 3.94 -4.35
CA ILE A 249 13.68 4.79 -3.33
C ILE A 249 14.13 6.06 -4.04
N ALA A 250 13.72 7.20 -3.53
CA ALA A 250 14.17 8.52 -3.97
C ALA A 250 14.72 9.30 -2.78
N ARG A 251 15.41 10.39 -3.05
CA ARG A 251 15.98 11.29 -2.03
C ARG A 251 15.45 12.71 -2.19
N VAL A 252 15.30 13.36 -1.04
CA VAL A 252 15.05 14.80 -0.95
C VAL A 252 16.31 15.56 -1.31
#